data_6092ff59bffe484c3e885729d63bb114
#
_entry.id   6092ff59bffe484c3e885729d63bb114
#
_cell.length_a   1.000
_cell.length_b   1.000
_cell.length_c   1.000
_cell.angle_alpha   90.00
_cell.angle_beta   90.00
_cell.angle_gamma   90.00
#
_symmetry.space_group_name_H-M   'P 1'
#
loop_
_entity.id
_entity.type
_entity.pdbx_description
1 polymer ?
#
loop_
_entity_poly.entity_id
_entity_poly.type
_entity_poly.pdbx_seq_one_letter_code
_entity_poly.pdbx_strand_id
1 'polypeptide(L)'
;MSKICTNCQAENKEDSKYCAVCGYQLPVAVNNEVKAPLPEKKANAKKFSWATVIAFVVTFGVAYFATQYFLSPSIHSQLEKVAEEMNKTLPVKVDEYMTLEHVGANGKTIQYDYKLTENVKSEVNLDTVKKYVFSGVLENVKNNPEMEALRKNHVTFKYTYKDKDGVFVCDYVVNPEMYENNK
;
A
#
# COMPACT_ATOMS: atom_id res chain seq x y z
N MET A 1 33.18 40.86 48.76
CA MET A 1 34.23 41.07 47.76
C MET A 1 33.57 41.37 46.42
N SER A 2 34.16 42.16 45.55
CA SER A 2 33.61 42.51 44.25
C SER A 2 34.44 41.91 43.14
N LYS A 3 33.82 41.63 41.97
CA LYS A 3 34.50 41.17 40.76
C LYS A 3 34.63 42.32 39.77
N ILE A 4 35.80 42.49 39.21
CA ILE A 4 36.02 43.48 38.14
C ILE A 4 35.87 42.86 36.80
N CYS A 5 35.06 43.45 35.92
CA CYS A 5 34.86 42.99 34.56
C CYS A 5 36.12 43.18 33.73
N THR A 6 36.62 42.13 33.10
CA THR A 6 37.82 42.17 32.26
C THR A 6 37.61 42.91 30.93
N ASN A 7 36.37 43.16 30.54
CA ASN A 7 36.06 43.84 29.28
C ASN A 7 35.85 45.35 29.43
N CYS A 8 35.18 45.82 30.51
CA CYS A 8 34.89 47.26 30.71
C CYS A 8 35.34 47.80 32.05
N GLN A 9 36.01 46.99 32.85
CA GLN A 9 36.57 47.32 34.18
C GLN A 9 35.52 47.76 35.24
N ALA A 10 34.24 47.56 34.95
CA ALA A 10 33.19 47.88 35.91
C ALA A 10 33.18 46.88 37.08
N GLU A 11 32.90 47.37 38.25
CA GLU A 11 32.77 46.56 39.46
C GLU A 11 31.42 45.87 39.52
N ASN A 12 31.40 44.56 39.80
CA ASN A 12 30.22 43.75 39.89
C ASN A 12 30.16 42.92 41.17
N LYS A 13 28.99 42.47 41.57
CA LYS A 13 28.87 41.59 42.75
C LYS A 13 29.57 40.27 42.50
N GLU A 14 30.07 39.65 43.54
CA GLU A 14 30.85 38.41 43.46
C GLU A 14 30.12 37.24 42.86
N ASP A 15 28.79 37.18 43.03
CA ASP A 15 27.88 36.16 42.53
C ASP A 15 27.38 36.42 41.10
N SER A 16 27.70 37.60 40.53
CA SER A 16 27.21 37.96 39.20
C SER A 16 27.84 37.09 38.12
N LYS A 17 27.02 36.52 37.25
CA LYS A 17 27.45 35.74 36.08
C LYS A 17 27.76 36.61 34.87
N TYR A 18 27.16 37.78 34.80
CA TYR A 18 27.34 38.75 33.71
C TYR A 18 27.59 40.15 34.27
N CYS A 19 28.38 40.95 33.57
CA CYS A 19 28.62 42.34 33.94
C CYS A 19 27.36 43.19 33.77
N ALA A 20 26.96 43.90 34.81
CA ALA A 20 25.78 44.76 34.80
C ALA A 20 25.88 45.96 33.84
N VAL A 21 27.09 46.33 33.40
CA VAL A 21 27.34 47.50 32.55
C VAL A 21 27.45 47.11 31.08
N CYS A 22 28.19 46.03 30.72
CA CYS A 22 28.46 45.66 29.34
C CYS A 22 27.95 44.28 28.93
N GLY A 23 27.34 43.53 29.83
CA GLY A 23 26.82 42.20 29.55
C GLY A 23 27.86 41.09 29.35
N TYR A 24 29.16 41.40 29.50
CA TYR A 24 30.24 40.43 29.34
C TYR A 24 30.17 39.34 30.43
N GLN A 25 30.36 38.07 30.07
CA GLN A 25 30.31 36.94 30.98
C GLN A 25 31.51 36.99 31.95
N LEU A 26 31.23 37.04 33.24
CA LEU A 26 32.27 37.10 34.29
C LEU A 26 32.73 35.69 34.66
N PRO A 27 34.03 35.50 34.98
CA PRO A 27 34.52 34.20 35.42
C PRO A 27 33.82 33.79 36.72
N VAL A 28 33.26 32.60 36.71
CA VAL A 28 32.63 32.01 37.89
C VAL A 28 33.74 31.54 38.82
N ALA A 29 33.75 32.02 40.07
CA ALA A 29 34.65 31.45 41.07
C ALA A 29 34.24 30.00 41.32
N VAL A 30 35.10 29.07 40.95
CA VAL A 30 34.89 27.63 41.22
C VAL A 30 35.24 27.46 42.71
N ASN A 31 34.21 27.48 43.56
CA ASN A 31 34.35 26.95 44.89
C ASN A 31 34.59 25.45 44.76
N ASN A 32 35.81 25.03 45.03
CA ASN A 32 36.15 23.62 45.21
C ASN A 32 35.54 23.13 46.52
N GLU A 33 34.19 22.99 46.57
CA GLU A 33 33.61 22.06 47.49
C GLU A 33 33.81 20.65 46.87
N VAL A 34 34.74 19.95 47.48
CA VAL A 34 34.94 18.51 47.26
C VAL A 34 33.63 17.79 47.60
N LYS A 35 32.73 17.70 46.67
CA LYS A 35 31.60 16.76 46.75
C LYS A 35 32.20 15.37 46.77
N ALA A 36 32.04 14.66 47.90
CA ALA A 36 32.32 13.24 47.99
C ALA A 36 31.75 12.52 46.78
N PRO A 37 32.47 11.56 46.16
CA PRO A 37 32.01 10.85 45.00
C PRO A 37 30.71 10.17 45.37
N LEU A 38 29.62 10.52 44.63
CA LEU A 38 28.39 9.76 44.62
C LEU A 38 28.75 8.30 44.25
N PRO A 39 28.19 7.30 44.92
CA PRO A 39 28.46 5.92 44.56
C PRO A 39 28.08 5.72 43.10
N GLU A 40 29.07 5.48 42.26
CA GLU A 40 28.86 5.01 40.91
C GLU A 40 27.98 3.77 40.99
N LYS A 41 26.67 3.92 40.67
CA LYS A 41 25.88 2.77 40.25
C LYS A 41 26.61 2.19 39.05
N LYS A 42 27.40 1.17 39.28
CA LYS A 42 27.91 0.33 38.19
C LYS A 42 26.67 -0.07 37.39
N ALA A 43 26.43 0.61 36.30
CA ALA A 43 25.53 0.15 35.26
C ALA A 43 26.09 -1.22 34.86
N ASN A 44 25.48 -2.27 35.38
CA ASN A 44 25.70 -3.60 34.82
C ASN A 44 25.28 -3.47 33.36
N ALA A 45 26.23 -3.20 32.51
CA ALA A 45 26.10 -3.39 31.08
C ALA A 45 25.81 -4.89 30.90
N LYS A 46 24.53 -5.26 30.94
CA LYS A 46 24.09 -6.60 30.53
C LYS A 46 24.70 -6.75 29.16
N LYS A 47 25.68 -7.66 29.07
CA LYS A 47 26.24 -8.05 27.77
C LYS A 47 25.05 -8.41 26.91
N PHE A 48 24.78 -7.56 25.93
CA PHE A 48 23.64 -7.72 25.03
C PHE A 48 23.88 -9.02 24.28
N SER A 49 23.21 -10.07 24.70
CA SER A 49 23.44 -11.41 24.12
C SER A 49 22.96 -11.39 22.68
N TRP A 50 23.83 -11.77 21.75
CA TRP A 50 23.49 -11.95 20.35
C TRP A 50 22.23 -12.81 20.17
N ALA A 51 22.04 -13.80 21.05
CA ALA A 51 20.84 -14.62 21.09
C ALA A 51 19.55 -13.79 21.36
N THR A 52 19.64 -12.75 22.18
CA THR A 52 18.49 -11.84 22.45
C THR A 52 18.17 -10.99 21.21
N VAL A 53 19.19 -10.58 20.44
CA VAL A 53 18.99 -9.85 19.17
C VAL A 53 18.31 -10.75 18.14
N ILE A 54 18.79 -11.97 18.00
CA ILE A 54 18.19 -12.94 17.05
C ILE A 54 16.74 -13.25 17.45
N ALA A 55 16.47 -13.49 18.73
CA ALA A 55 15.11 -13.73 19.22
C ALA A 55 14.19 -12.55 18.93
N PHE A 56 14.66 -11.30 19.13
CA PHE A 56 13.91 -10.10 18.83
C PHE A 56 13.63 -9.93 17.33
N VAL A 57 14.65 -10.14 16.48
CA VAL A 57 14.52 -10.06 15.02
C VAL A 57 13.54 -11.11 14.50
N VAL A 58 13.62 -12.35 15.01
CA VAL A 58 12.68 -13.42 14.62
C VAL A 58 11.26 -13.08 15.06
N THR A 59 11.06 -12.64 16.31
CA THR A 59 9.73 -12.30 16.82
C THR A 59 9.14 -11.12 16.08
N PHE A 60 9.94 -10.07 15.81
CA PHE A 60 9.50 -8.90 15.07
C PHE A 60 9.25 -9.22 13.59
N GLY A 61 10.08 -10.06 12.99
CA GLY A 61 9.89 -10.55 11.62
C GLY A 61 8.59 -11.34 11.47
N VAL A 62 8.31 -12.27 12.37
CA VAL A 62 7.06 -13.05 12.37
C VAL A 62 5.85 -12.14 12.58
N ALA A 63 5.91 -11.18 13.52
CA ALA A 63 4.84 -10.22 13.74
C ALA A 63 4.61 -9.32 12.51
N TYR A 64 5.68 -8.85 11.87
CA TYR A 64 5.60 -8.06 10.64
C TYR A 64 4.96 -8.85 9.49
N PHE A 65 5.41 -10.07 9.24
CA PHE A 65 4.80 -10.94 8.22
C PHE A 65 3.35 -11.29 8.54
N ALA A 66 3.03 -11.55 9.80
CA ALA A 66 1.64 -11.79 10.23
C ALA A 66 0.77 -10.56 9.97
N THR A 67 1.24 -9.35 10.31
CA THR A 67 0.47 -8.12 10.03
C THR A 67 0.28 -7.89 8.55
N GLN A 68 1.28 -8.12 7.70
CA GLN A 68 1.14 -8.02 6.24
C GLN A 68 0.14 -9.05 5.72
N TYR A 69 0.16 -10.27 6.23
CA TYR A 69 -0.75 -11.33 5.80
C TYR A 69 -2.21 -11.07 6.23
N PHE A 70 -2.43 -10.63 7.49
CA PHE A 70 -3.77 -10.38 8.03
C PHE A 70 -4.37 -9.01 7.68
N LEU A 71 -3.53 -7.99 7.44
CA LEU A 71 -3.99 -6.63 7.12
C LEU A 71 -4.00 -6.34 5.62
N SER A 72 -3.41 -7.19 4.79
CA SER A 72 -3.56 -7.07 3.34
C SER A 72 -5.01 -7.36 2.97
N PRO A 73 -5.71 -6.43 2.32
CA PRO A 73 -7.08 -6.70 1.88
C PRO A 73 -7.06 -7.92 0.97
N SER A 74 -7.99 -8.85 1.21
CA SER A 74 -8.12 -10.05 0.39
C SER A 74 -8.34 -9.64 -1.08
N ILE A 75 -7.89 -10.47 -2.03
CA ILE A 75 -8.13 -10.19 -3.45
C ILE A 75 -9.62 -10.01 -3.74
N HIS A 76 -10.50 -10.72 -3.04
CA HIS A 76 -11.94 -10.54 -3.11
C HIS A 76 -12.36 -9.09 -2.80
N SER A 77 -11.94 -8.56 -1.65
CA SER A 77 -12.22 -7.17 -1.25
C SER A 77 -11.65 -6.14 -2.22
N GLN A 78 -10.51 -6.43 -2.85
CA GLN A 78 -9.94 -5.56 -3.87
C GLN A 78 -10.77 -5.58 -5.15
N LEU A 79 -11.20 -6.76 -5.60
CA LEU A 79 -12.06 -6.90 -6.78
C LEU A 79 -13.43 -6.25 -6.58
N GLU A 80 -14.03 -6.36 -5.39
CA GLU A 80 -15.27 -5.66 -5.06
C GLU A 80 -15.14 -4.14 -5.19
N LYS A 81 -14.06 -3.57 -4.63
CA LYS A 81 -13.80 -2.13 -4.76
C LYS A 81 -13.59 -1.70 -6.22
N VAL A 82 -12.86 -2.49 -7.00
CA VAL A 82 -12.67 -2.23 -8.43
C VAL A 82 -14.01 -2.26 -9.16
N ALA A 83 -14.84 -3.28 -8.91
CA ALA A 83 -16.17 -3.38 -9.48
C ALA A 83 -17.07 -2.18 -9.09
N GLU A 84 -17.06 -1.79 -7.82
CA GLU A 84 -17.79 -0.61 -7.34
C GLU A 84 -17.36 0.69 -8.05
N GLU A 85 -16.04 0.91 -8.16
CA GLU A 85 -15.53 2.11 -8.83
C GLU A 85 -15.89 2.12 -10.32
N MET A 86 -15.76 0.99 -11.00
CA MET A 86 -16.15 0.88 -12.41
C MET A 86 -17.65 1.15 -12.58
N ASN A 87 -18.49 0.59 -11.73
CA ASN A 87 -19.94 0.76 -11.81
C ASN A 87 -20.43 2.21 -11.64
N LYS A 88 -19.60 3.10 -11.05
CA LYS A 88 -19.95 4.54 -10.97
C LYS A 88 -19.97 5.23 -12.34
N THR A 89 -19.24 4.70 -13.29
CA THR A 89 -19.12 5.26 -14.65
C THR A 89 -19.91 4.48 -15.70
N LEU A 90 -20.50 3.37 -15.31
CA LEU A 90 -21.30 2.51 -16.20
C LEU A 90 -22.75 3.03 -16.31
N PRO A 91 -23.43 2.76 -17.44
CA PRO A 91 -22.97 2.00 -18.62
C PRO A 91 -22.01 2.79 -19.52
N VAL A 92 -21.05 2.13 -20.13
CA VAL A 92 -20.09 2.73 -21.07
C VAL A 92 -20.07 1.96 -22.41
N LYS A 93 -20.16 2.70 -23.50
CA LYS A 93 -20.03 2.13 -24.85
C LYS A 93 -18.58 1.73 -25.10
N VAL A 94 -18.31 0.43 -25.30
CA VAL A 94 -16.96 -0.10 -25.51
C VAL A 94 -16.55 0.03 -26.97
N ASP A 95 -17.49 -0.29 -27.87
CA ASP A 95 -17.38 -0.11 -29.31
C ASP A 95 -18.75 0.17 -29.95
N GLU A 96 -18.86 0.14 -31.24
CA GLU A 96 -20.14 0.37 -31.94
C GLU A 96 -21.18 -0.73 -31.71
N TYR A 97 -20.73 -1.93 -31.30
CA TYR A 97 -21.60 -3.13 -31.15
C TYR A 97 -21.92 -3.48 -29.72
N MET A 98 -21.16 -2.97 -28.74
CA MET A 98 -21.27 -3.41 -27.35
C MET A 98 -21.19 -2.29 -26.33
N THR A 99 -21.99 -2.41 -25.28
CA THR A 99 -21.96 -1.58 -24.08
C THR A 99 -21.64 -2.45 -22.87
N LEU A 100 -20.69 -2.05 -22.03
CA LEU A 100 -20.47 -2.64 -20.71
C LEU A 100 -21.50 -2.03 -19.76
N GLU A 101 -22.39 -2.85 -19.23
CA GLU A 101 -23.49 -2.41 -18.36
C GLU A 101 -23.17 -2.54 -16.88
N HIS A 102 -22.44 -3.60 -16.51
CA HIS A 102 -22.17 -3.87 -15.10
C HIS A 102 -20.86 -4.66 -14.93
N VAL A 103 -20.20 -4.44 -13.78
CA VAL A 103 -19.05 -5.24 -13.33
C VAL A 103 -19.36 -5.78 -11.94
N GLY A 104 -19.18 -7.09 -11.75
CA GLY A 104 -19.36 -7.76 -10.48
C GLY A 104 -18.08 -8.46 -10.03
N ALA A 105 -17.97 -8.72 -8.72
CA ALA A 105 -16.91 -9.52 -8.15
C ALA A 105 -17.46 -10.58 -7.22
N ASN A 106 -16.91 -11.80 -7.30
CA ASN A 106 -17.27 -12.89 -6.41
C ASN A 106 -16.03 -13.77 -6.16
N GLY A 107 -15.54 -13.78 -4.92
CA GLY A 107 -14.31 -14.49 -4.57
C GLY A 107 -13.11 -13.98 -5.36
N LYS A 108 -12.52 -14.86 -6.18
CA LYS A 108 -11.44 -14.51 -7.12
C LYS A 108 -11.92 -14.33 -8.56
N THR A 109 -13.22 -14.14 -8.77
CA THR A 109 -13.80 -13.94 -10.10
C THR A 109 -14.25 -12.49 -10.25
N ILE A 110 -13.83 -11.84 -11.33
CA ILE A 110 -14.41 -10.60 -11.82
C ILE A 110 -15.29 -10.90 -13.02
N GLN A 111 -16.52 -10.35 -13.04
CA GLN A 111 -17.50 -10.57 -14.09
C GLN A 111 -17.80 -9.24 -14.78
N TYR A 112 -17.79 -9.26 -16.09
CA TYR A 112 -18.17 -8.15 -16.98
C TYR A 112 -19.44 -8.50 -17.72
N ASP A 113 -20.50 -7.71 -17.57
CA ASP A 113 -21.77 -7.90 -18.24
C ASP A 113 -21.91 -6.92 -19.42
N TYR A 114 -21.87 -7.47 -20.62
CA TYR A 114 -21.97 -6.74 -21.89
C TYR A 114 -23.35 -6.88 -22.49
N LYS A 115 -23.82 -5.82 -23.11
CA LYS A 115 -25.03 -5.80 -23.90
C LYS A 115 -24.71 -5.43 -25.35
N LEU A 116 -25.24 -6.22 -26.30
CA LEU A 116 -25.17 -5.89 -27.71
C LEU A 116 -26.11 -4.72 -28.05
N THR A 117 -25.67 -3.82 -28.91
CA THR A 117 -26.45 -2.60 -29.24
C THR A 117 -27.54 -2.84 -30.26
N GLU A 118 -27.32 -3.73 -31.22
CA GLU A 118 -28.20 -3.87 -32.37
C GLU A 118 -28.76 -5.31 -32.58
N ASN A 119 -27.98 -6.33 -32.22
CA ASN A 119 -28.29 -7.71 -32.53
C ASN A 119 -29.22 -8.34 -31.48
N VAL A 120 -30.14 -9.17 -31.96
CA VAL A 120 -30.87 -10.14 -31.13
C VAL A 120 -30.12 -11.47 -31.11
N LYS A 121 -30.36 -12.29 -30.07
CA LYS A 121 -29.68 -13.58 -29.88
C LYS A 121 -29.70 -14.48 -31.10
N SER A 122 -30.80 -14.54 -31.82
CA SER A 122 -30.98 -15.38 -33.03
C SER A 122 -30.07 -14.99 -34.21
N GLU A 123 -29.59 -13.75 -34.21
CA GLU A 123 -28.71 -13.22 -35.27
C GLU A 123 -27.22 -13.42 -34.92
N VAL A 124 -26.92 -13.78 -33.68
CA VAL A 124 -25.54 -13.93 -33.21
C VAL A 124 -24.98 -15.29 -33.61
N ASN A 125 -23.97 -15.29 -34.48
CA ASN A 125 -23.23 -16.48 -34.81
C ASN A 125 -22.19 -16.81 -33.73
N LEU A 126 -22.51 -17.79 -32.89
CA LEU A 126 -21.68 -18.20 -31.77
C LEU A 126 -20.28 -18.72 -32.18
N ASP A 127 -20.16 -19.36 -33.35
CA ASP A 127 -18.87 -19.86 -33.83
C ASP A 127 -17.95 -18.69 -34.23
N THR A 128 -18.52 -17.65 -34.82
CA THR A 128 -17.82 -16.41 -35.13
C THR A 128 -17.40 -15.71 -33.83
N VAL A 129 -18.27 -15.64 -32.85
CA VAL A 129 -17.97 -15.05 -31.52
C VAL A 129 -16.81 -15.83 -30.86
N LYS A 130 -16.88 -17.15 -30.82
CA LYS A 130 -15.81 -18.00 -30.23
C LYS A 130 -14.46 -17.77 -30.95
N LYS A 131 -14.48 -17.72 -32.26
CA LYS A 131 -13.26 -17.60 -33.08
C LYS A 131 -12.56 -16.24 -32.93
N TYR A 132 -13.33 -15.18 -32.92
CA TYR A 132 -12.75 -13.81 -32.97
C TYR A 132 -12.82 -13.07 -31.65
N VAL A 133 -13.98 -13.06 -30.99
CA VAL A 133 -14.17 -12.33 -29.74
C VAL A 133 -13.43 -13.01 -28.58
N PHE A 134 -13.66 -14.31 -28.38
CA PHE A 134 -13.04 -15.03 -27.28
C PHE A 134 -11.52 -15.13 -27.40
N SER A 135 -11.01 -15.30 -28.62
CA SER A 135 -9.57 -15.28 -28.88
C SER A 135 -8.96 -13.92 -28.54
N GLY A 136 -9.60 -12.83 -28.95
CA GLY A 136 -9.15 -11.47 -28.61
C GLY A 136 -9.21 -11.17 -27.13
N VAL A 137 -10.28 -11.60 -26.45
CA VAL A 137 -10.42 -11.48 -24.99
C VAL A 137 -9.31 -12.23 -24.27
N LEU A 138 -9.01 -13.46 -24.66
CA LEU A 138 -7.94 -14.25 -24.06
C LEU A 138 -6.58 -13.61 -24.27
N GLU A 139 -6.32 -13.12 -25.47
CA GLU A 139 -5.08 -12.43 -25.81
C GLU A 139 -4.90 -11.13 -24.97
N ASN A 140 -5.97 -10.36 -24.83
CA ASN A 140 -5.97 -9.18 -23.97
C ASN A 140 -5.70 -9.56 -22.50
N VAL A 141 -6.38 -10.57 -21.96
CA VAL A 141 -6.10 -11.04 -20.59
C VAL A 141 -4.66 -11.47 -20.42
N LYS A 142 -4.04 -12.12 -21.42
CA LYS A 142 -2.64 -12.56 -21.37
C LYS A 142 -1.65 -11.41 -21.42
N ASN A 143 -1.85 -10.44 -22.29
CA ASN A 143 -0.84 -9.51 -22.71
C ASN A 143 -1.01 -8.09 -22.16
N ASN A 144 -2.21 -7.72 -21.68
CA ASN A 144 -2.45 -6.38 -21.16
C ASN A 144 -1.69 -6.17 -19.82
N PRO A 145 -0.78 -5.16 -19.75
CA PRO A 145 -0.05 -4.86 -18.52
C PRO A 145 -0.95 -4.48 -17.34
N GLU A 146 -2.09 -3.84 -17.60
CA GLU A 146 -3.04 -3.43 -16.57
C GLU A 146 -3.67 -4.64 -15.85
N MET A 147 -3.72 -5.80 -16.51
CA MET A 147 -4.23 -7.04 -15.94
C MET A 147 -3.16 -7.87 -15.21
N GLU A 148 -1.90 -7.43 -15.20
CA GLU A 148 -0.80 -8.19 -14.60
C GLU A 148 -1.03 -8.50 -13.11
N ALA A 149 -1.51 -7.52 -12.34
CA ALA A 149 -1.81 -7.70 -10.92
C ALA A 149 -2.93 -8.74 -10.70
N LEU A 150 -3.94 -8.76 -11.56
CA LEU A 150 -5.03 -9.72 -11.50
C LEU A 150 -4.54 -11.13 -11.86
N ARG A 151 -3.72 -11.26 -12.91
CA ARG A 151 -3.10 -12.55 -13.29
C ARG A 151 -2.24 -13.11 -12.17
N LYS A 152 -1.39 -12.30 -11.53
CA LYS A 152 -0.53 -12.72 -10.39
C LYS A 152 -1.34 -13.20 -9.19
N ASN A 153 -2.56 -12.76 -9.05
CA ASN A 153 -3.48 -13.18 -7.99
C ASN A 153 -4.40 -14.32 -8.41
N HIS A 154 -4.17 -14.93 -9.58
CA HIS A 154 -4.95 -16.05 -10.14
C HIS A 154 -6.45 -15.73 -10.23
N VAL A 155 -6.79 -14.53 -10.75
CA VAL A 155 -8.17 -14.08 -10.91
C VAL A 155 -8.79 -14.75 -12.14
N THR A 156 -10.02 -15.25 -11.98
CA THR A 156 -10.86 -15.72 -13.08
C THR A 156 -11.62 -14.53 -13.67
N PHE A 157 -11.63 -14.43 -14.99
CA PHE A 157 -12.36 -13.39 -15.72
C PHE A 157 -13.58 -14.03 -16.38
N LYS A 158 -14.77 -13.53 -16.05
CA LYS A 158 -16.01 -13.97 -16.67
C LYS A 158 -16.61 -12.84 -17.50
N TYR A 159 -16.94 -13.12 -18.74
CA TYR A 159 -17.57 -12.20 -19.68
C TYR A 159 -18.94 -12.73 -20.05
N THR A 160 -19.99 -12.02 -19.71
CA THR A 160 -21.38 -12.38 -19.99
C THR A 160 -21.94 -11.46 -21.04
N TYR A 161 -22.52 -12.01 -22.10
CA TYR A 161 -23.08 -11.26 -23.21
C TYR A 161 -24.59 -11.43 -23.24
N LYS A 162 -25.30 -10.31 -23.29
CA LYS A 162 -26.74 -10.21 -23.50
C LYS A 162 -27.00 -9.52 -24.82
N ASP A 163 -28.15 -9.85 -25.45
CA ASP A 163 -28.57 -9.18 -26.67
C ASP A 163 -29.18 -7.78 -26.37
N LYS A 164 -29.63 -7.08 -27.42
CA LYS A 164 -30.21 -5.74 -27.28
C LYS A 164 -31.46 -5.70 -26.40
N ASP A 165 -32.15 -6.80 -26.23
CA ASP A 165 -33.37 -6.96 -25.43
C ASP A 165 -33.05 -7.48 -24.01
N GLY A 166 -31.75 -7.68 -23.69
CA GLY A 166 -31.29 -8.18 -22.40
C GLY A 166 -31.34 -9.70 -22.26
N VAL A 167 -31.61 -10.42 -23.33
CA VAL A 167 -31.65 -11.90 -23.33
C VAL A 167 -30.22 -12.44 -23.33
N PHE A 168 -29.94 -13.41 -22.46
CA PHE A 168 -28.64 -14.07 -22.38
C PHE A 168 -28.24 -14.71 -23.71
N VAL A 169 -27.09 -14.40 -24.24
CA VAL A 169 -26.52 -14.94 -25.47
C VAL A 169 -25.51 -16.04 -25.16
N CYS A 170 -24.42 -15.68 -24.49
CA CYS A 170 -23.37 -16.60 -24.09
C CYS A 170 -22.55 -16.01 -22.95
N ASP A 171 -21.71 -16.85 -22.35
CA ASP A 171 -20.62 -16.40 -21.49
C ASP A 171 -19.28 -16.99 -21.96
N TYR A 172 -18.20 -16.33 -21.54
CA TYR A 172 -16.83 -16.78 -21.72
C TYR A 172 -16.06 -16.63 -20.43
N VAL A 173 -15.41 -17.71 -20.01
CA VAL A 173 -14.65 -17.73 -18.75
C VAL A 173 -13.18 -17.98 -19.08
N VAL A 174 -12.32 -17.08 -18.63
CA VAL A 174 -10.87 -17.20 -18.74
C VAL A 174 -10.32 -17.53 -17.36
N ASN A 175 -10.00 -18.80 -17.17
CA ASN A 175 -9.40 -19.32 -15.94
C ASN A 175 -7.88 -19.06 -15.90
N PRO A 176 -7.25 -19.09 -14.70
CA PRO A 176 -5.80 -18.93 -14.54
C PRO A 176 -4.96 -19.84 -15.45
N GLU A 177 -5.36 -21.09 -15.59
CA GLU A 177 -4.69 -22.08 -16.45
C GLU A 177 -4.60 -21.67 -17.91
N MET A 178 -5.57 -20.86 -18.40
CA MET A 178 -5.62 -20.43 -19.80
C MET A 178 -4.61 -19.31 -20.12
N TYR A 179 -4.21 -18.52 -19.13
CA TYR A 179 -3.27 -17.42 -19.33
C TYR A 179 -1.88 -17.66 -18.71
N GLU A 180 -1.72 -18.68 -17.87
CA GLU A 180 -0.44 -19.06 -17.25
C GLU A 180 0.36 -20.05 -18.12
N ASN A 181 -0.30 -20.85 -18.97
CA ASN A 181 0.33 -21.91 -19.77
C ASN A 181 1.07 -21.39 -21.02
N ASN A 182 1.90 -20.34 -20.88
CA ASN A 182 2.83 -19.90 -21.90
C ASN A 182 4.25 -19.72 -21.31
N LYS A 183 4.81 -20.79 -20.77
CA LYS A 183 6.23 -20.92 -20.55
C LYS A 183 6.82 -21.91 -21.54
#